data_e4493362f55a2c22e423b1b5eb6800c8
#
_entry.id   e4493362f55a2c22e423b1b5eb6800c8
#
_cell.length_a   1.000
_cell.length_b   1.000
_cell.length_c   1.000
_cell.angle_alpha   90.00
_cell.angle_beta   90.00
_cell.angle_gamma   90.00
#
_symmetry.space_group_name_H-M   'P 1'
#
loop_
_entity.id
_entity.type
_entity.pdbx_description
1 polymer ?
#
loop_
_entity_poly.entity_id
_entity_poly.type
_entity_poly.pdbx_seq_one_letter_code
_entity_poly.pdbx_strand_id
1 'polypeptide(L)'
;MRIVGYSAVDVVREAIAKTLVNGRDVENFRELLGVVLEVRECRFKQDLTRAIREFPQTTTARKFMGTMLFFDELPQSSRVREQLQLIVRNLEEKEETKRACISVIVPEDLEKGGYMPSLGFIQFMVREKKVRVFATFRSLDLVSGGVWNILGLERIAEQVSASINSYLLPDVTVFVTSAHLHHKDFTVADKIVRMCGGDV
;
A
#
# COMPACT_ATOMS: atom_id res chain seq x y z
N MET A 1 -0.95 9.73 13.29
CA MET A 1 -1.54 8.51 13.89
C MET A 1 -0.82 7.28 13.36
N ARG A 2 -0.63 6.22 14.16
CA ARG A 2 -0.01 4.94 13.71
C ARG A 2 -0.95 3.78 13.97
N ILE A 3 -1.12 2.92 12.98
CA ILE A 3 -1.90 1.68 13.02
C ILE A 3 -0.96 0.54 12.68
N VAL A 4 -0.93 -0.50 13.50
CA VAL A 4 -0.01 -1.65 13.37
C VAL A 4 -0.80 -2.94 13.42
N GLY A 5 -0.54 -3.84 12.50
CA GLY A 5 -1.16 -5.17 12.46
C GLY A 5 -0.31 -6.19 11.72
N TYR A 6 -0.85 -7.39 11.56
CA TYR A 6 -0.22 -8.52 10.86
C TYR A 6 -0.95 -8.86 9.55
N SER A 7 -1.90 -8.03 9.15
CA SER A 7 -2.69 -8.19 7.93
C SER A 7 -3.01 -6.83 7.33
N ALA A 8 -2.82 -6.68 6.03
CA ALA A 8 -3.21 -5.49 5.28
C ALA A 8 -4.71 -5.20 5.42
N VAL A 9 -5.54 -6.25 5.43
CA VAL A 9 -6.98 -6.16 5.60
C VAL A 9 -7.35 -5.49 6.93
N ASP A 10 -6.75 -5.94 8.03
CA ASP A 10 -7.07 -5.43 9.36
C ASP A 10 -6.56 -4.00 9.57
N VAL A 11 -5.35 -3.71 9.09
CA VAL A 11 -4.75 -2.37 9.17
C VAL A 11 -5.57 -1.34 8.39
N VAL A 12 -6.02 -1.68 7.18
CA VAL A 12 -6.86 -0.78 6.38
C VAL A 12 -8.25 -0.64 6.96
N ARG A 13 -8.85 -1.71 7.47
CA ARG A 13 -10.14 -1.67 8.16
C ARG A 13 -10.11 -0.75 9.37
N GLU A 14 -9.06 -0.84 10.19
CA GLU A 14 -8.88 0.06 11.33
C GLU A 14 -8.69 1.52 10.87
N ALA A 15 -7.96 1.75 9.79
CA ALA A 15 -7.82 3.08 9.19
C ALA A 15 -9.17 3.65 8.73
N ILE A 16 -10.01 2.82 8.09
CA ILE A 16 -11.37 3.20 7.70
C ILE A 16 -12.19 3.58 8.93
N ALA A 17 -12.22 2.72 9.96
CA ALA A 17 -12.96 2.99 11.19
C ALA A 17 -12.53 4.30 11.86
N LYS A 18 -11.23 4.52 11.99
CA LYS A 18 -10.70 5.76 12.58
C LYS A 18 -11.00 6.99 11.72
N THR A 19 -10.99 6.86 10.39
CA THR A 19 -11.33 7.98 9.49
C THR A 19 -12.81 8.33 9.57
N LEU A 20 -13.70 7.33 9.67
CA LEU A 20 -15.14 7.57 9.87
C LEU A 20 -15.42 8.35 11.16
N VAL A 21 -14.71 8.03 12.25
CA VAL A 21 -14.97 8.61 13.59
C VAL A 21 -14.22 9.93 13.81
N ASN A 22 -12.95 10.00 13.43
CA ASN A 22 -12.04 11.08 13.81
C ASN A 22 -11.59 11.95 12.61
N GLY A 23 -12.00 11.59 11.39
CA GLY A 23 -11.62 12.33 10.19
C GLY A 23 -12.31 13.69 10.12
N ARG A 24 -11.65 14.63 9.45
CA ARG A 24 -12.21 15.95 9.13
C ARG A 24 -12.90 15.89 7.76
N ASP A 25 -14.09 16.45 7.65
CA ASP A 25 -14.78 16.62 6.36
C ASP A 25 -14.13 17.75 5.55
N VAL A 26 -13.85 17.44 4.28
CA VAL A 26 -13.28 18.36 3.29
C VAL A 26 -14.02 18.14 1.98
N GLU A 27 -14.87 19.09 1.59
CA GLU A 27 -15.68 19.00 0.37
C GLU A 27 -16.41 17.65 0.21
N ASN A 28 -15.88 16.73 -0.61
CA ASN A 28 -16.52 15.47 -0.99
C ASN A 28 -15.96 14.24 -0.27
N PHE A 29 -15.06 14.43 0.70
CA PHE A 29 -14.42 13.34 1.42
C PHE A 29 -14.13 13.70 2.90
N ARG A 30 -13.90 12.67 3.69
CA ARG A 30 -13.42 12.76 5.08
C ARG A 30 -12.00 12.22 5.15
N GLU A 31 -11.10 12.93 5.81
CA GLU A 31 -9.68 12.55 5.85
C GLU A 31 -9.06 12.59 7.24
N LEU A 32 -8.01 11.80 7.40
CA LEU A 32 -7.01 11.91 8.44
C LEU A 32 -5.65 12.24 7.82
N LEU A 33 -4.94 13.22 8.37
CA LEU A 33 -3.62 13.61 7.91
C LEU A 33 -2.52 12.89 8.69
N GLY A 34 -1.41 12.55 8.01
CA GLY A 34 -0.21 12.02 8.63
C GLY A 34 -0.43 10.64 9.27
N VAL A 35 -1.04 9.71 8.53
CA VAL A 35 -1.30 8.35 9.00
C VAL A 35 -0.15 7.43 8.65
N VAL A 36 0.28 6.60 9.59
CA VAL A 36 1.22 5.50 9.38
C VAL A 36 0.48 4.19 9.50
N LEU A 37 0.54 3.38 8.45
CA LEU A 37 0.00 2.03 8.38
C LEU A 37 1.18 1.05 8.36
N GLU A 38 1.22 0.10 9.27
CA GLU A 38 2.31 -0.88 9.36
C GLU A 38 1.76 -2.30 9.37
N VAL A 39 2.17 -3.09 8.38
CA VAL A 39 1.89 -4.52 8.31
C VAL A 39 3.18 -5.27 8.61
N ARG A 40 3.19 -6.05 9.68
CA ARG A 40 4.31 -6.90 10.09
C ARG A 40 4.13 -8.31 9.58
N GLU A 41 5.22 -8.96 9.23
CA GLU A 41 5.23 -10.35 8.79
C GLU A 41 4.21 -10.59 7.67
N CYS A 42 4.28 -9.77 6.61
CA CYS A 42 3.36 -9.77 5.49
C CYS A 42 3.13 -11.17 4.94
N ARG A 43 1.87 -11.52 4.71
CA ARG A 43 1.41 -12.81 4.17
C ARG A 43 0.50 -12.56 2.98
N PHE A 44 1.08 -12.09 1.90
CA PHE A 44 0.37 -11.64 0.71
C PHE A 44 -0.77 -12.56 0.26
N LYS A 45 -0.53 -13.88 0.15
CA LYS A 45 -1.56 -14.81 -0.33
C LYS A 45 -2.77 -14.89 0.60
N GLN A 46 -2.55 -14.85 1.92
CA GLN A 46 -3.62 -14.88 2.92
C GLN A 46 -4.41 -13.57 2.88
N ASP A 47 -3.72 -12.44 2.86
CA ASP A 47 -4.33 -11.12 2.80
C ASP A 47 -5.07 -10.88 1.48
N LEU A 48 -4.54 -11.36 0.36
CA LEU A 48 -5.23 -11.33 -0.93
C LEU A 48 -6.57 -12.08 -0.88
N THR A 49 -6.57 -13.30 -0.32
CA THR A 49 -7.80 -14.11 -0.19
C THR A 49 -8.84 -13.38 0.67
N ARG A 50 -8.42 -12.78 1.76
CA ARG A 50 -9.30 -11.98 2.63
C ARG A 50 -9.80 -10.72 1.93
N ALA A 51 -8.92 -9.98 1.26
CA ALA A 51 -9.28 -8.74 0.56
C ALA A 51 -10.32 -8.97 -0.54
N ILE A 52 -10.19 -10.06 -1.31
CA ILE A 52 -11.19 -10.43 -2.34
C ILE A 52 -12.58 -10.61 -1.73
N ARG A 53 -12.66 -11.19 -0.54
CA ARG A 53 -13.94 -11.45 0.15
C ARG A 53 -14.50 -10.22 0.87
N GLU A 54 -13.64 -9.40 1.46
CA GLU A 54 -14.02 -8.40 2.46
C GLU A 54 -14.03 -6.96 1.91
N PHE A 55 -13.39 -6.73 0.75
CA PHE A 55 -13.32 -5.41 0.13
C PHE A 55 -14.04 -5.36 -1.23
N PRO A 56 -14.56 -4.18 -1.63
CA PRO A 56 -15.27 -4.05 -2.89
C PRO A 56 -14.34 -4.28 -4.08
N GLN A 57 -14.89 -4.91 -5.13
CA GLN A 57 -14.20 -5.17 -6.40
C GLN A 57 -14.19 -3.92 -7.28
N THR A 58 -13.47 -2.89 -6.84
CA THR A 58 -13.31 -1.60 -7.52
C THR A 58 -12.51 -1.73 -8.82
N THR A 59 -12.41 -0.65 -9.59
CA THR A 59 -11.51 -0.60 -10.75
C THR A 59 -10.06 -0.86 -10.34
N THR A 60 -9.61 -0.31 -9.20
CA THR A 60 -8.28 -0.57 -8.63
C THR A 60 -8.09 -2.04 -8.30
N ALA A 61 -9.09 -2.67 -7.66
CA ALA A 61 -9.08 -4.10 -7.36
C ALA A 61 -8.95 -4.96 -8.64
N ARG A 62 -9.75 -4.65 -9.67
CA ARG A 62 -9.72 -5.40 -10.93
C ARG A 62 -8.39 -5.26 -11.66
N LYS A 63 -7.81 -4.05 -11.69
CA LYS A 63 -6.47 -3.82 -12.26
C LYS A 63 -5.42 -4.61 -11.50
N PHE A 64 -5.42 -4.54 -10.18
CA PHE A 64 -4.53 -5.32 -9.34
C PHE A 64 -4.67 -6.83 -9.61
N MET A 65 -5.91 -7.36 -9.65
CA MET A 65 -6.16 -8.79 -9.89
C MET A 65 -5.70 -9.25 -11.27
N GLY A 66 -5.76 -8.39 -12.30
CA GLY A 66 -5.31 -8.71 -13.66
C GLY A 66 -3.79 -8.84 -13.77
N THR A 67 -3.04 -8.16 -12.95
CA THR A 67 -1.58 -8.01 -13.09
C THR A 67 -0.80 -8.50 -11.88
N MET A 68 -1.48 -8.70 -10.75
CA MET A 68 -0.87 -8.93 -9.44
C MET A 68 0.14 -7.84 -9.05
N LEU A 69 0.09 -6.71 -9.76
CA LEU A 69 0.85 -5.51 -9.52
C LEU A 69 -0.10 -4.33 -9.68
N PHE A 70 -0.22 -3.48 -8.69
CA PHE A 70 -1.13 -2.34 -8.67
C PHE A 70 -0.84 -1.26 -9.72
N PHE A 71 0.11 -1.49 -10.64
CA PHE A 71 0.61 -0.46 -11.54
C PHE A 71 0.51 -0.76 -13.04
N ASP A 72 -0.13 -1.81 -13.49
CA ASP A 72 0.17 -2.34 -14.84
C ASP A 72 -0.39 -1.58 -16.05
N GLU A 73 -1.12 -0.50 -15.86
CA GLU A 73 -1.64 0.28 -16.99
C GLU A 73 -1.29 1.78 -16.94
N LEU A 74 -0.45 2.20 -15.99
CA LEU A 74 -0.11 3.60 -15.81
C LEU A 74 1.40 3.80 -16.01
N PRO A 75 1.85 4.98 -16.45
CA PRO A 75 3.29 5.29 -16.60
C PRO A 75 4.14 4.92 -15.38
N GLN A 76 3.52 4.86 -14.19
CA GLN A 76 4.20 4.52 -12.95
C GLN A 76 4.59 3.04 -12.84
N SER A 77 3.86 2.12 -13.48
CA SER A 77 4.21 0.69 -13.43
C SER A 77 5.51 0.40 -14.13
N SER A 78 5.77 1.04 -15.27
CA SER A 78 7.07 0.94 -15.92
C SER A 78 8.17 1.50 -15.03
N ARG A 79 7.96 2.67 -14.40
CA ARG A 79 8.93 3.30 -13.49
C ARG A 79 9.29 2.41 -12.30
N VAL A 80 8.31 1.75 -11.69
CA VAL A 80 8.56 0.82 -10.58
C VAL A 80 9.28 -0.43 -11.08
N ARG A 81 8.84 -1.01 -12.20
CA ARG A 81 9.39 -2.25 -12.74
C ARG A 81 10.85 -2.10 -13.18
N GLU A 82 11.17 -1.02 -13.88
CA GLU A 82 12.52 -0.70 -14.33
C GLU A 82 13.46 -0.50 -13.14
N GLN A 83 13.02 0.26 -12.12
CA GLN A 83 13.82 0.54 -10.95
C GLN A 83 13.95 -0.69 -10.02
N LEU A 84 12.95 -1.59 -9.97
CA LEU A 84 12.96 -2.75 -9.09
C LEU A 84 14.15 -3.68 -9.36
N GLN A 85 14.53 -3.87 -10.63
CA GLN A 85 15.70 -4.66 -10.99
C GLN A 85 17.01 -4.03 -10.46
N LEU A 86 17.10 -2.70 -10.48
CA LEU A 86 18.25 -1.98 -9.91
C LEU A 86 18.29 -2.11 -8.39
N ILE A 87 17.11 -2.11 -7.74
CA ILE A 87 17.00 -2.29 -6.30
C ILE A 87 17.55 -3.66 -5.88
N VAL A 88 17.15 -4.73 -6.57
CA VAL A 88 17.62 -6.09 -6.27
C VAL A 88 19.15 -6.14 -6.38
N ARG A 89 19.74 -5.64 -7.47
CA ARG A 89 21.22 -5.59 -7.63
C ARG A 89 21.90 -4.81 -6.49
N ASN A 90 21.37 -3.65 -6.13
CA ASN A 90 21.93 -2.82 -5.04
C ASN A 90 21.91 -3.57 -3.71
N LEU A 91 20.88 -4.37 -3.45
CA LEU A 91 20.76 -5.18 -2.23
C LEU A 91 21.66 -6.42 -2.27
N GLU A 92 21.84 -7.05 -3.45
CA GLU A 92 22.80 -8.15 -3.66
C GLU A 92 24.25 -7.68 -3.45
N GLU A 93 24.60 -6.49 -3.98
CA GLU A 93 25.94 -5.91 -3.80
C GLU A 93 26.21 -5.49 -2.34
N LYS A 94 25.21 -4.89 -1.70
CA LYS A 94 25.30 -4.41 -0.32
C LYS A 94 23.96 -4.49 0.39
N GLU A 95 23.72 -5.57 1.11
CA GLU A 95 22.46 -5.87 1.80
C GLU A 95 21.96 -4.71 2.69
N GLU A 96 22.86 -4.07 3.43
CA GLU A 96 22.50 -2.98 4.35
C GLU A 96 22.43 -1.59 3.70
N THR A 97 22.44 -1.52 2.37
CA THR A 97 22.38 -0.24 1.66
C THR A 97 21.16 0.59 2.05
N LYS A 98 21.30 1.92 2.00
CA LYS A 98 20.19 2.88 2.11
C LYS A 98 19.76 3.42 0.74
N ARG A 99 20.40 2.96 -0.35
CA ARG A 99 20.18 3.47 -1.72
C ARG A 99 19.12 2.68 -2.48
N ALA A 100 18.58 1.61 -1.90
CA ALA A 100 17.54 0.81 -2.52
C ALA A 100 16.19 1.54 -2.45
N CYS A 101 16.01 2.54 -3.30
CA CYS A 101 14.81 3.38 -3.33
C CYS A 101 14.30 3.59 -4.76
N ILE A 102 12.98 3.71 -4.88
CA ILE A 102 12.23 3.95 -6.12
C ILE A 102 11.53 5.30 -6.00
N SER A 103 11.74 6.19 -6.98
CA SER A 103 10.93 7.39 -7.15
C SER A 103 9.81 7.10 -8.17
N VAL A 104 8.57 7.26 -7.74
CA VAL A 104 7.40 7.04 -8.61
C VAL A 104 6.95 8.34 -9.25
N ILE A 105 6.95 9.43 -8.47
CA ILE A 105 6.64 10.78 -8.95
C ILE A 105 7.88 11.37 -9.63
N VAL A 106 7.67 11.96 -10.80
CA VAL A 106 8.68 12.71 -11.55
C VAL A 106 8.20 14.15 -11.80
N PRO A 107 9.09 15.10 -12.10
CA PRO A 107 8.70 16.51 -12.29
C PRO A 107 7.58 16.71 -13.32
N GLU A 108 7.54 15.91 -14.36
CA GLU A 108 6.55 15.97 -15.44
C GLU A 108 5.12 15.67 -14.96
N ASP A 109 4.97 14.93 -13.86
CA ASP A 109 3.65 14.64 -13.27
C ASP A 109 3.00 15.88 -12.63
N LEU A 110 3.76 16.95 -12.42
CA LEU A 110 3.28 18.23 -11.89
C LEU A 110 2.67 19.13 -12.95
N GLU A 111 2.80 18.78 -14.22
CA GLU A 111 2.23 19.55 -15.32
C GLU A 111 0.68 19.53 -15.26
N LYS A 112 0.07 20.67 -15.63
CA LYS A 112 -1.39 20.81 -15.61
C LYS A 112 -2.07 19.80 -16.53
N GLY A 113 -2.97 19.00 -15.99
CA GLY A 113 -3.74 17.97 -16.72
C GLY A 113 -3.05 16.61 -16.78
N GLY A 114 -1.85 16.47 -16.21
CA GLY A 114 -1.18 15.18 -16.07
C GLY A 114 -1.82 14.32 -14.96
N TYR A 115 -1.66 13.01 -15.08
CA TYR A 115 -2.03 12.08 -14.00
C TYR A 115 -0.95 12.13 -12.91
N MET A 116 -1.33 12.59 -11.72
CA MET A 116 -0.44 12.62 -10.55
C MET A 116 -0.56 11.32 -9.74
N PRO A 117 0.51 10.51 -9.62
CA PRO A 117 0.50 9.30 -8.80
C PRO A 117 0.13 9.58 -7.33
N SER A 118 -0.59 8.68 -6.71
CA SER A 118 -0.80 8.71 -5.25
C SER A 118 0.42 8.22 -4.49
N LEU A 119 1.07 7.16 -4.97
CA LEU A 119 2.33 6.65 -4.44
C LEU A 119 3.49 7.48 -5.00
N GLY A 120 4.32 8.03 -4.12
CA GLY A 120 5.44 8.88 -4.50
C GLY A 120 6.80 8.21 -4.41
N PHE A 121 7.02 7.41 -3.39
CA PHE A 121 8.32 6.86 -3.06
C PHE A 121 8.22 5.51 -2.38
N ILE A 122 9.16 4.60 -2.68
CA ILE A 122 9.33 3.31 -2.01
C ILE A 122 10.79 3.14 -1.65
N GLN A 123 11.09 2.71 -0.44
CA GLN A 123 12.44 2.35 0.00
C GLN A 123 12.46 0.93 0.56
N PHE A 124 13.46 0.16 0.17
CA PHE A 124 13.73 -1.16 0.70
C PHE A 124 14.94 -1.10 1.62
N MET A 125 14.82 -1.69 2.78
CA MET A 125 15.92 -1.81 3.74
C MET A 125 15.98 -3.26 4.21
N VAL A 126 17.18 -3.83 4.26
CA VAL A 126 17.42 -5.14 4.86
C VAL A 126 18.16 -4.93 6.18
N ARG A 127 17.60 -5.45 7.25
CA ARG A 127 18.22 -5.46 8.57
C ARG A 127 17.92 -6.80 9.22
N GLU A 128 18.92 -7.41 9.80
CA GLU A 128 18.77 -8.71 10.46
C GLU A 128 18.16 -9.78 9.53
N LYS A 129 18.59 -9.78 8.26
CA LYS A 129 18.06 -10.64 7.20
C LYS A 129 16.58 -10.44 6.84
N LYS A 130 15.93 -9.40 7.36
CA LYS A 130 14.54 -9.10 7.11
C LYS A 130 14.40 -7.89 6.18
N VAL A 131 13.59 -8.04 5.12
CA VAL A 131 13.21 -6.95 4.22
C VAL A 131 12.16 -6.08 4.91
N ARG A 132 12.40 -4.77 4.93
CA ARG A 132 11.45 -3.76 5.38
C ARG A 132 11.20 -2.78 4.25
N VAL A 133 9.94 -2.63 3.87
CA VAL A 133 9.51 -1.69 2.83
C VAL A 133 8.89 -0.47 3.48
N PHE A 134 9.34 0.71 3.07
CA PHE A 134 8.78 2.00 3.47
C PHE A 134 8.22 2.68 2.22
N ALA A 135 6.94 3.02 2.22
CA ALA A 135 6.29 3.70 1.10
C ALA A 135 5.62 4.99 1.55
N THR A 136 5.56 5.98 0.66
CA THR A 136 4.92 7.27 0.92
C THR A 136 3.83 7.53 -0.10
N PHE A 137 2.60 7.71 0.38
CA PHE A 137 1.45 8.13 -0.41
C PHE A 137 1.09 9.58 -0.09
N ARG A 138 0.97 10.44 -1.13
CA ARG A 138 0.42 11.79 -0.94
C ARG A 138 -1.07 11.76 -0.58
N SER A 139 -1.80 10.76 -1.10
CA SER A 139 -3.21 10.50 -0.78
C SER A 139 -3.53 9.02 -0.95
N LEU A 140 -4.45 8.49 -0.15
CA LEU A 140 -4.89 7.11 -0.23
C LEU A 140 -6.40 7.04 0.04
N ASP A 141 -7.17 6.70 -1.01
CA ASP A 141 -8.57 6.32 -0.85
C ASP A 141 -8.64 4.94 -0.20
N LEU A 142 -9.09 4.91 1.04
CA LEU A 142 -9.06 3.70 1.86
C LEU A 142 -10.03 2.61 1.39
N VAL A 143 -11.17 2.98 0.80
CA VAL A 143 -12.19 2.02 0.32
C VAL A 143 -11.81 1.44 -1.03
N SER A 144 -11.47 2.32 -1.99
CA SER A 144 -11.26 1.88 -3.37
C SER A 144 -9.85 1.36 -3.64
N GLY A 145 -8.84 1.89 -2.94
CA GLY A 145 -7.43 1.64 -3.19
C GLY A 145 -6.62 1.12 -2.01
N GLY A 146 -7.09 1.35 -0.78
CA GLY A 146 -6.30 1.15 0.43
C GLY A 146 -5.66 -0.22 0.53
N VAL A 147 -6.46 -1.28 0.63
CA VAL A 147 -5.95 -2.64 0.78
C VAL A 147 -5.17 -3.11 -0.45
N TRP A 148 -5.60 -2.74 -1.66
CA TRP A 148 -4.97 -3.18 -2.90
C TRP A 148 -3.58 -2.59 -3.10
N ASN A 149 -3.37 -1.33 -2.71
CA ASN A 149 -2.06 -0.71 -2.73
C ASN A 149 -1.09 -1.35 -1.72
N ILE A 150 -1.56 -1.68 -0.53
CA ILE A 150 -0.73 -2.36 0.48
C ILE A 150 -0.39 -3.78 0.01
N LEU A 151 -1.34 -4.53 -0.53
CA LEU A 151 -1.10 -5.85 -1.12
C LEU A 151 -0.05 -5.80 -2.26
N GLY A 152 -0.07 -4.76 -3.08
CA GLY A 152 0.95 -4.55 -4.09
C GLY A 152 2.35 -4.37 -3.48
N LEU A 153 2.46 -3.62 -2.40
CA LEU A 153 3.73 -3.47 -1.67
C LEU A 153 4.17 -4.78 -1.00
N GLU A 154 3.25 -5.55 -0.42
CA GLU A 154 3.55 -6.88 0.13
C GLU A 154 4.08 -7.82 -0.95
N ARG A 155 3.44 -7.83 -2.13
CA ARG A 155 3.89 -8.65 -3.27
C ARG A 155 5.30 -8.30 -3.71
N ILE A 156 5.62 -7.01 -3.84
CA ILE A 156 6.97 -6.56 -4.18
C ILE A 156 7.96 -6.90 -3.05
N ALA A 157 7.55 -6.75 -1.80
CA ALA A 157 8.39 -7.10 -0.65
C ALA A 157 8.75 -8.59 -0.64
N GLU A 158 7.79 -9.49 -0.92
CA GLU A 158 8.06 -10.93 -1.07
C GLU A 158 9.00 -11.22 -2.25
N GLN A 159 8.81 -10.55 -3.39
CA GLN A 159 9.69 -10.71 -4.56
C GLN A 159 11.13 -10.31 -4.23
N VAL A 160 11.33 -9.15 -3.60
CA VAL A 160 12.66 -8.69 -3.16
C VAL A 160 13.25 -9.65 -2.14
N SER A 161 12.47 -10.10 -1.16
CA SER A 161 12.92 -11.10 -0.16
C SER A 161 13.42 -12.38 -0.82
N ALA A 162 12.67 -12.90 -1.79
CA ALA A 162 13.05 -14.10 -2.53
C ALA A 162 14.35 -13.89 -3.34
N SER A 163 14.51 -12.73 -3.99
CA SER A 163 15.70 -12.42 -4.81
C SER A 163 16.98 -12.33 -3.99
N ILE A 164 16.91 -11.88 -2.73
CA ILE A 164 18.08 -11.79 -1.84
C ILE A 164 18.19 -12.99 -0.88
N ASN A 165 17.44 -14.07 -1.12
CA ASN A 165 17.39 -15.25 -0.27
C ASN A 165 17.07 -14.95 1.21
N SER A 166 16.21 -13.99 1.47
CA SER A 166 15.68 -13.75 2.81
C SER A 166 14.56 -14.74 3.12
N TYR A 167 14.70 -15.42 4.26
CA TYR A 167 13.70 -16.40 4.72
C TYR A 167 12.67 -15.81 5.71
N LEU A 168 12.86 -14.56 6.11
CA LEU A 168 11.95 -13.88 7.03
C LEU A 168 10.83 -13.18 6.26
N LEU A 169 9.63 -13.24 6.81
CA LEU A 169 8.49 -12.51 6.27
C LEU A 169 8.76 -10.99 6.32
N PRO A 170 8.56 -10.27 5.21
CA PRO A 170 8.85 -8.84 5.16
C PRO A 170 7.85 -8.02 5.99
N ASP A 171 8.26 -6.79 6.33
CA ASP A 171 7.37 -5.77 6.90
C ASP A 171 7.12 -4.68 5.87
N VAL A 172 5.90 -4.13 5.86
CA VAL A 172 5.52 -2.98 5.03
C VAL A 172 5.04 -1.85 5.93
N THR A 173 5.67 -0.69 5.82
CA THR A 173 5.27 0.55 6.49
C THR A 173 4.89 1.58 5.45
N VAL A 174 3.68 2.10 5.53
CA VAL A 174 3.15 3.09 4.61
C VAL A 174 2.89 4.39 5.37
N PHE A 175 3.51 5.47 4.92
CA PHE A 175 3.20 6.82 5.36
C PHE A 175 2.20 7.44 4.38
N VAL A 176 1.05 7.88 4.89
CA VAL A 176 -0.04 8.48 4.10
C VAL A 176 -0.25 9.92 4.54
N THR A 177 -0.05 10.87 3.62
CA THR A 177 -0.29 12.29 3.93
C THR A 177 -1.79 12.55 4.15
N SER A 178 -2.65 12.12 3.21
CA SER A 178 -4.12 12.19 3.34
C SER A 178 -4.73 10.81 3.15
N ALA A 179 -5.13 10.17 4.26
CA ALA A 179 -5.91 8.93 4.25
C ALA A 179 -7.40 9.30 4.26
N HIS A 180 -8.15 8.99 3.19
CA HIS A 180 -9.48 9.54 3.03
C HIS A 180 -10.53 8.52 2.59
N LEU A 181 -11.80 8.90 2.81
CA LEU A 181 -13.02 8.21 2.40
C LEU A 181 -13.91 9.20 1.67
N HIS A 182 -14.31 8.89 0.45
CA HIS A 182 -15.33 9.70 -0.22
C HIS A 182 -16.69 9.56 0.49
N HIS A 183 -17.47 10.64 0.59
CA HIS A 183 -18.79 10.63 1.27
C HIS A 183 -19.74 9.59 0.63
N LYS A 184 -19.68 9.42 -0.70
CA LYS A 184 -20.45 8.40 -1.43
C LYS A 184 -20.16 6.96 -0.98
N ASP A 185 -18.99 6.71 -0.41
CA ASP A 185 -18.50 5.38 -0.04
C ASP A 185 -18.69 5.07 1.47
N PHE A 186 -19.28 5.97 2.26
CA PHE A 186 -19.45 5.79 3.70
C PHE A 186 -20.26 4.52 4.06
N THR A 187 -21.30 4.20 3.28
CA THR A 187 -22.09 2.97 3.48
C THR A 187 -21.24 1.72 3.26
N VAL A 188 -20.34 1.74 2.27
CA VAL A 188 -19.42 0.64 1.99
C VAL A 188 -18.35 0.56 3.08
N ALA A 189 -17.81 1.70 3.50
CA ALA A 189 -16.83 1.80 4.57
C ALA A 189 -17.38 1.20 5.89
N ASP A 190 -18.62 1.55 6.25
CA ASP A 190 -19.30 1.03 7.43
C ASP A 190 -19.49 -0.50 7.37
N LYS A 191 -19.86 -1.04 6.21
CA LYS A 191 -19.95 -2.49 5.98
C LYS A 191 -18.60 -3.19 6.18
N ILE A 192 -17.51 -2.65 5.63
CA ILE A 192 -16.15 -3.21 5.78
C ILE A 192 -15.76 -3.27 7.27
N VAL A 193 -16.06 -2.21 8.01
CA VAL A 193 -15.76 -2.17 9.46
C VAL A 193 -16.54 -3.21 10.24
N ARG A 194 -17.81 -3.44 9.91
CA ARG A 194 -18.69 -4.40 10.61
C ARG A 194 -18.39 -5.87 10.30
N MET A 195 -17.71 -6.18 9.21
CA MET A 195 -17.36 -7.56 8.82
C MET A 195 -16.45 -8.27 9.84
N CYS A 196 -15.90 -7.58 10.84
CA CYS A 196 -15.14 -8.20 11.95
C CYS A 196 -16.02 -8.82 13.06
N GLY A 197 -17.34 -8.68 13.02
CA GLY A 197 -18.24 -9.13 14.08
C GLY A 197 -18.93 -10.48 13.85
N GLY A 198 -18.61 -11.19 12.80
CA GLY A 198 -19.26 -12.43 12.44
C GLY A 198 -18.28 -13.59 12.25
N ASP A 199 -18.46 -14.60 13.10
CA ASP A 199 -17.95 -15.96 13.07
C ASP A 199 -16.54 -16.20 13.67
N VAL A 200 -16.57 -16.36 14.99
CA VAL A 200 -15.76 -17.35 15.71
C VAL A 200 -16.65 -18.56 15.95
#